data_9081d832a5a8eb08961a37b910410f20
#
_entry.id   9081d832a5a8eb08961a37b910410f20
#
_cell.length_a   1.000
_cell.length_b   1.000
_cell.length_c   1.000
_cell.angle_alpha   90.00
_cell.angle_beta   90.00
_cell.angle_gamma   90.00
#
_symmetry.space_group_name_H-M   'P 1'
#
loop_
_entity.id
_entity.type
_entity.pdbx_description
1 polymer ?
#
loop_
_entity_poly.entity_id
_entity_poly.type
_entity_poly.pdbx_seq_one_letter_code
_entity_poly.pdbx_strand_id
1 'polypeptide(L)'
;ASAADSSALFFNALHGTDSKISIQNNVAEITFATKGGRVYSAMLKDYMAQDKKTPIMLFDGDDASMNFNFYNKAGAIQTKDYFFEAVNKTDSSVTMRLAADSASYIDFIYTLKPDSYLMNFEIKATGMENKLASTKYVDIDWSQRARQLEKGFTYENRLSELTYKVTGDNVDNLSAAKDDSQDLPGRIDWVAFKNQFFSSVFIAEQDFDKVSVKSKMEQQGSGYIKDYSAEMNTFFDPTGKEPTEMYFYFGPNHFKTLKALDKGRDEKWELHRLVYLGWPLIRWINQFITINVFDWLSGWGLSMGIVLLILTIMVKVVVYPATWKTYMSSAKMRVLKPKIDEISKKYPKQEDAMKKQQEVMGLYSQYGVSPMGGCLPMLLQFPILMALFMFVPSAIELRQQSFLWADDLSTYDAFITFPFHIPFLGNHLSLFCLLMTVTNILNTKYTMSMQDTGAQPQMAAMKWMMYLMPIMFLFVLNDYPSGLNYYYFVSTLISVG
;
A
#
# COMPACT_ATOMS: atom_id res chain seq x y z
N ALA A 1 42.34 19.81 -2.55
CA ALA A 1 42.41 18.38 -2.73
C ALA A 1 43.72 17.91 -2.10
N SER A 2 43.70 17.25 -0.94
CA SER A 2 44.87 16.59 -0.38
C SER A 2 45.24 15.45 -1.33
N ALA A 3 46.56 15.37 -1.69
CA ALA A 3 47.07 14.22 -2.44
C ALA A 3 46.67 12.93 -1.70
N ALA A 4 45.86 12.10 -2.34
CA ALA A 4 45.47 10.81 -1.76
C ALA A 4 46.74 10.03 -1.54
N ASP A 5 46.92 9.50 -0.33
CA ASP A 5 48.06 8.69 0.03
C ASP A 5 48.06 7.43 -0.84
N SER A 6 49.10 7.22 -1.64
CA SER A 6 49.25 6.06 -2.52
C SER A 6 49.31 4.72 -1.75
N SER A 7 49.41 4.77 -0.42
CA SER A 7 49.34 3.60 0.48
C SER A 7 47.90 3.26 0.91
N ALA A 8 46.90 4.07 0.51
CA ALA A 8 45.48 3.76 0.82
C ALA A 8 45.04 2.43 0.21
N LEU A 9 44.29 1.64 0.97
CA LEU A 9 43.94 0.25 0.64
C LEU A 9 43.35 0.06 -0.76
N PHE A 10 42.51 0.98 -1.24
CA PHE A 10 41.88 0.94 -2.56
C PHE A 10 42.28 2.14 -3.43
N PHE A 11 43.56 2.57 -3.36
CA PHE A 11 44.04 3.76 -4.06
C PHE A 11 43.71 3.77 -5.55
N ASN A 12 43.90 2.66 -6.25
CA ASN A 12 43.62 2.56 -7.69
C ASN A 12 42.14 2.71 -8.00
N ALA A 13 41.25 2.28 -7.10
CA ALA A 13 39.81 2.39 -7.26
C ALA A 13 39.25 3.80 -6.95
N LEU A 14 40.06 4.73 -6.46
CA LEU A 14 39.68 6.14 -6.32
C LEU A 14 39.64 6.88 -7.69
N HIS A 15 40.33 6.32 -8.68
CA HIS A 15 40.44 6.89 -10.01
C HIS A 15 39.79 5.99 -11.03
N GLY A 16 38.75 6.47 -11.69
CA GLY A 16 38.00 5.71 -12.67
C GLY A 16 36.95 6.56 -13.40
N THR A 17 36.28 5.95 -14.34
CA THR A 17 35.14 6.56 -15.03
C THR A 17 33.89 5.81 -14.63
N ASP A 18 32.87 6.54 -14.22
CA ASP A 18 31.58 5.95 -13.91
C ASP A 18 30.91 5.46 -15.20
N SER A 19 30.67 4.17 -15.28
CA SER A 19 29.93 3.52 -16.38
C SER A 19 28.68 2.83 -15.85
N LYS A 20 27.72 2.63 -16.74
CA LYS A 20 26.44 1.99 -16.44
C LYS A 20 26.41 0.60 -17.04
N ILE A 21 25.95 -0.37 -16.25
CA ILE A 21 25.91 -1.78 -16.62
C ILE A 21 24.55 -2.31 -16.25
N SER A 22 23.82 -2.90 -17.20
CA SER A 22 22.48 -3.44 -16.92
C SER A 22 22.49 -4.96 -16.95
N ILE A 23 21.67 -5.54 -16.08
CA ILE A 23 21.22 -6.93 -16.14
C ILE A 23 19.69 -6.92 -16.25
N GLN A 24 19.13 -7.96 -16.84
CA GLN A 24 17.69 -8.02 -17.06
C GLN A 24 17.17 -9.47 -17.06
N ASN A 25 15.89 -9.57 -16.81
CA ASN A 25 15.10 -10.74 -17.09
C ASN A 25 13.86 -10.32 -17.90
N ASN A 26 12.85 -11.16 -18.00
CA ASN A 26 11.62 -10.84 -18.73
C ASN A 26 10.73 -9.78 -18.05
N VAL A 27 10.84 -9.55 -16.72
CA VAL A 27 9.96 -8.64 -15.97
C VAL A 27 10.64 -7.34 -15.51
N ALA A 28 11.98 -7.32 -15.41
CA ALA A 28 12.73 -6.17 -14.90
C ALA A 28 14.06 -5.97 -15.60
N GLU A 29 14.54 -4.72 -15.61
CA GLU A 29 15.90 -4.33 -15.99
C GLU A 29 16.48 -3.47 -14.86
N ILE A 30 17.65 -3.89 -14.36
CA ILE A 30 18.36 -3.21 -13.27
C ILE A 30 19.70 -2.73 -13.81
N THR A 31 19.96 -1.44 -13.66
CA THR A 31 21.21 -0.80 -14.06
C THR A 31 22.04 -0.49 -12.82
N PHE A 32 23.34 -0.73 -12.92
CA PHE A 32 24.33 -0.47 -11.87
C PHE A 32 25.26 0.65 -12.31
N ALA A 33 25.73 1.44 -11.35
CA ALA A 33 26.82 2.38 -11.51
C ALA A 33 28.12 1.74 -11.04
N THR A 34 29.20 1.87 -11.81
CA THR A 34 30.53 1.43 -11.36
C THR A 34 31.02 2.25 -10.18
N LYS A 35 30.65 3.54 -10.11
CA LYS A 35 30.89 4.34 -8.91
C LYS A 35 30.00 3.87 -7.77
N GLY A 36 30.61 3.39 -6.72
CA GLY A 36 29.93 2.82 -5.54
C GLY A 36 29.51 1.35 -5.71
N GLY A 37 29.58 0.77 -6.93
CA GLY A 37 29.10 -0.59 -7.20
C GLY A 37 27.62 -0.79 -6.94
N ARG A 38 26.81 0.28 -7.00
CA ARG A 38 25.43 0.34 -6.51
C ARG A 38 24.40 0.17 -7.61
N VAL A 39 23.19 -0.20 -7.22
CA VAL A 39 22.01 -0.10 -8.11
C VAL A 39 21.79 1.38 -8.47
N TYR A 40 21.72 1.68 -9.76
CA TYR A 40 21.55 3.02 -10.32
C TYR A 40 20.11 3.28 -10.72
N SER A 41 19.45 2.29 -11.35
CA SER A 41 18.03 2.37 -11.73
C SER A 41 17.35 1.01 -11.69
N ALA A 42 16.04 1.02 -11.52
CA ALA A 42 15.19 -0.16 -11.56
C ALA A 42 13.96 0.11 -12.43
N MET A 43 13.86 -0.60 -13.57
CA MET A 43 12.76 -0.51 -14.52
C MET A 43 11.94 -1.80 -14.52
N LEU A 44 10.61 -1.66 -14.49
CA LEU A 44 9.65 -2.77 -14.52
C LEU A 44 9.01 -2.83 -15.92
N LYS A 45 9.23 -3.95 -16.63
CA LYS A 45 8.82 -4.09 -18.04
C LYS A 45 7.32 -4.34 -18.21
N ASP A 46 6.67 -4.96 -17.22
CA ASP A 46 5.26 -5.36 -17.29
C ASP A 46 4.30 -4.23 -16.92
N TYR A 47 4.81 -3.11 -16.42
CA TYR A 47 3.99 -1.99 -15.95
C TYR A 47 4.36 -0.71 -16.68
N MET A 48 3.33 0.03 -17.13
CA MET A 48 3.52 1.29 -17.84
C MET A 48 3.40 2.48 -16.90
N ALA A 49 4.13 3.54 -17.18
CA ALA A 49 4.00 4.84 -16.52
C ALA A 49 2.65 5.50 -16.85
N GLN A 50 2.40 6.69 -16.32
CA GLN A 50 1.14 7.42 -16.54
C GLN A 50 0.86 7.73 -18.02
N ASP A 51 1.88 7.82 -18.86
CA ASP A 51 1.78 8.00 -20.31
C ASP A 51 1.24 6.75 -21.04
N LYS A 52 1.12 5.62 -20.34
CA LYS A 52 0.72 4.30 -20.87
C LYS A 52 1.58 3.79 -22.03
N LYS A 53 2.80 4.28 -22.16
CA LYS A 53 3.74 3.97 -23.25
C LYS A 53 5.11 3.56 -22.76
N THR A 54 5.64 4.25 -21.75
CA THR A 54 6.97 3.96 -21.19
C THR A 54 6.86 3.01 -20.00
N PRO A 55 7.78 2.03 -19.87
CA PRO A 55 7.84 1.18 -18.68
C PRO A 55 8.06 2.01 -17.41
N ILE A 56 7.58 1.50 -16.29
CA ILE A 56 7.79 2.15 -14.99
C ILE A 56 9.26 2.14 -14.62
N MET A 57 9.75 3.31 -14.21
CA MET A 57 11.06 3.51 -13.60
C MET A 57 10.83 3.85 -12.11
N LEU A 58 11.19 2.93 -11.21
CA LEU A 58 11.01 3.16 -9.76
C LEU A 58 11.93 4.27 -9.26
N PHE A 59 13.16 4.28 -9.72
CA PHE A 59 14.16 5.32 -9.48
C PHE A 59 15.23 5.28 -10.57
N ASP A 60 15.92 6.37 -10.76
CA ASP A 60 17.00 6.52 -11.72
C ASP A 60 18.04 7.53 -11.23
N GLY A 61 19.31 7.15 -11.27
CA GLY A 61 20.42 8.02 -10.95
C GLY A 61 20.47 8.49 -9.50
N ASP A 62 20.31 9.78 -9.33
CA ASP A 62 20.43 10.46 -8.03
C ASP A 62 19.13 10.36 -7.19
N ASP A 63 18.08 9.77 -7.72
CA ASP A 63 16.88 9.48 -6.94
C ASP A 63 17.15 8.46 -5.81
N ALA A 64 18.15 7.60 -6.00
CA ALA A 64 18.53 6.62 -5.00
C ALA A 64 20.03 6.66 -4.72
N SER A 65 20.38 6.40 -3.47
CA SER A 65 21.76 6.29 -3.02
C SER A 65 21.92 5.06 -2.13
N MET A 66 23.05 4.38 -2.30
CA MET A 66 23.44 3.27 -1.43
C MET A 66 24.92 3.29 -1.21
N ASN A 67 25.34 3.18 0.03
CA ASN A 67 26.72 3.22 0.44
C ASN A 67 26.97 2.12 1.50
N PHE A 68 28.07 1.40 1.36
CA PHE A 68 28.52 0.43 2.35
C PHE A 68 29.82 0.96 2.98
N ASN A 69 29.84 0.95 4.32
CA ASN A 69 30.99 1.40 5.10
C ASN A 69 31.73 0.20 5.66
N PHE A 70 32.87 -0.13 5.08
CA PHE A 70 33.79 -1.09 5.63
C PHE A 70 34.81 -0.37 6.52
N TYR A 71 35.51 -1.10 7.37
CA TYR A 71 36.45 -0.51 8.30
C TYR A 71 37.83 -1.14 8.17
N ASN A 72 38.85 -0.33 8.28
CA ASN A 72 40.25 -0.74 8.44
C ASN A 72 40.91 0.04 9.59
N LYS A 73 42.22 -0.15 9.80
CA LYS A 73 42.95 0.55 10.86
C LYS A 73 43.03 2.07 10.66
N ALA A 74 42.86 2.55 9.43
CA ALA A 74 42.91 3.99 9.08
C ALA A 74 41.53 4.66 9.20
N GLY A 75 40.45 3.91 9.28
CA GLY A 75 39.09 4.44 9.40
C GLY A 75 38.07 3.76 8.51
N ALA A 76 36.97 4.48 8.20
CA ALA A 76 35.88 3.99 7.37
C ALA A 76 36.24 4.08 5.87
N ILE A 77 35.88 3.03 5.14
CA ILE A 77 35.98 2.92 3.69
C ILE A 77 34.57 2.99 3.13
N GLN A 78 34.22 4.12 2.53
CA GLN A 78 32.88 4.38 1.97
C GLN A 78 32.85 3.97 0.50
N THR A 79 32.04 2.99 0.13
CA THR A 79 32.01 2.48 -1.24
C THR A 79 31.63 3.53 -2.29
N LYS A 80 30.84 4.53 -1.92
CA LYS A 80 30.44 5.66 -2.81
C LYS A 80 31.62 6.45 -3.39
N ASP A 81 32.81 6.37 -2.76
CA ASP A 81 33.99 7.12 -3.19
C ASP A 81 34.83 6.37 -4.20
N TYR A 82 34.56 5.07 -4.39
CA TYR A 82 35.37 4.16 -5.20
C TYR A 82 34.66 3.71 -6.48
N PHE A 83 35.46 3.40 -7.50
CA PHE A 83 35.01 2.80 -8.75
C PHE A 83 35.24 1.30 -8.74
N PHE A 84 34.17 0.55 -8.98
CA PHE A 84 34.16 -0.89 -9.07
C PHE A 84 34.38 -1.34 -10.51
N GLU A 85 34.99 -2.47 -10.69
CA GLU A 85 35.08 -3.17 -11.98
C GLU A 85 33.95 -4.17 -12.12
N ALA A 86 33.29 -4.19 -13.30
CA ALA A 86 32.33 -5.24 -13.61
C ALA A 86 33.08 -6.47 -14.15
N VAL A 87 32.95 -7.56 -13.43
CA VAL A 87 33.50 -8.85 -13.83
C VAL A 87 32.36 -9.88 -13.93
N ASN A 88 32.56 -10.98 -14.68
CA ASN A 88 31.59 -12.09 -14.79
C ASN A 88 30.18 -11.65 -15.12
N LYS A 89 30.03 -10.69 -16.06
CA LYS A 89 28.71 -10.21 -16.50
C LYS A 89 28.02 -11.24 -17.40
N THR A 90 26.75 -11.52 -17.10
CA THR A 90 25.79 -12.24 -17.95
C THR A 90 24.55 -11.35 -18.19
N ASP A 91 23.53 -11.85 -18.87
CA ASP A 91 22.28 -11.11 -19.04
C ASP A 91 21.54 -10.89 -17.72
N SER A 92 21.64 -11.82 -16.77
CA SER A 92 20.91 -11.80 -15.49
C SER A 92 21.80 -11.64 -14.26
N SER A 93 23.11 -11.54 -14.42
CA SER A 93 24.03 -11.40 -13.29
C SER A 93 25.22 -10.50 -13.60
N VAL A 94 25.76 -9.87 -12.57
CA VAL A 94 26.99 -9.08 -12.63
C VAL A 94 27.71 -9.13 -11.27
N THR A 95 29.03 -9.24 -11.31
CA THR A 95 29.88 -9.04 -10.13
C THR A 95 30.58 -7.70 -10.26
N MET A 96 30.36 -6.83 -9.26
CA MET A 96 31.04 -5.55 -9.15
C MET A 96 32.18 -5.70 -8.15
N ARG A 97 33.42 -5.59 -8.60
CA ARG A 97 34.63 -5.84 -7.81
C ARG A 97 35.30 -4.56 -7.37
N LEU A 98 35.51 -4.42 -6.06
CA LEU A 98 36.39 -3.42 -5.48
C LEU A 98 37.73 -4.06 -5.16
N ALA A 99 38.75 -3.83 -5.99
CA ALA A 99 40.04 -4.46 -5.88
C ALA A 99 41.05 -3.57 -5.14
N ALA A 100 41.70 -4.11 -4.11
CA ALA A 100 42.90 -3.52 -3.53
C ALA A 100 44.15 -3.94 -4.34
N ASP A 101 44.17 -5.22 -4.75
CA ASP A 101 45.17 -5.82 -5.66
C ASP A 101 44.57 -7.07 -6.32
N SER A 102 45.34 -7.78 -7.12
CA SER A 102 44.86 -8.98 -7.85
C SER A 102 44.44 -10.16 -6.94
N ALA A 103 44.89 -10.19 -5.69
CA ALA A 103 44.62 -11.26 -4.73
C ALA A 103 43.66 -10.82 -3.60
N SER A 104 43.35 -9.50 -3.51
CA SER A 104 42.61 -8.93 -2.39
C SER A 104 41.52 -7.98 -2.91
N TYR A 105 40.28 -8.36 -2.72
CA TYR A 105 39.13 -7.61 -3.25
C TYR A 105 37.83 -7.92 -2.49
N ILE A 106 36.85 -7.06 -2.67
CA ILE A 106 35.47 -7.23 -2.23
C ILE A 106 34.59 -7.31 -3.48
N ASP A 107 33.80 -8.37 -3.59
CA ASP A 107 32.84 -8.59 -4.66
C ASP A 107 31.42 -8.31 -4.18
N PHE A 108 30.68 -7.51 -4.95
CA PHE A 108 29.24 -7.32 -4.89
C PHE A 108 28.62 -8.11 -6.03
N ILE A 109 27.97 -9.22 -5.71
CA ILE A 109 27.43 -10.16 -6.68
C ILE A 109 25.92 -9.99 -6.75
N TYR A 110 25.44 -9.56 -7.89
CA TYR A 110 24.01 -9.33 -8.17
C TYR A 110 23.50 -10.39 -9.13
N THR A 111 22.37 -11.02 -8.83
CA THR A 111 21.75 -12.04 -9.69
C THR A 111 20.24 -11.91 -9.69
N LEU A 112 19.65 -11.64 -10.87
CA LEU A 112 18.22 -11.67 -11.09
C LEU A 112 17.76 -13.09 -11.38
N LYS A 113 16.72 -13.53 -10.66
CA LYS A 113 16.06 -14.81 -10.96
C LYS A 113 15.16 -14.67 -12.19
N PRO A 114 14.99 -15.72 -13.01
CA PRO A 114 14.00 -15.73 -14.09
C PRO A 114 12.59 -15.45 -13.55
N ASP A 115 11.78 -14.70 -14.31
CA ASP A 115 10.38 -14.39 -14.01
C ASP A 115 10.15 -13.81 -12.59
N SER A 116 11.13 -13.10 -12.04
CA SER A 116 11.09 -12.60 -10.66
C SER A 116 11.55 -11.15 -10.55
N TYR A 117 10.91 -10.41 -9.66
CA TYR A 117 11.33 -9.07 -9.24
C TYR A 117 12.36 -9.11 -8.10
N LEU A 118 12.71 -10.32 -7.63
CA LEU A 118 13.70 -10.53 -6.57
C LEU A 118 15.09 -10.69 -7.18
N MET A 119 16.04 -9.89 -6.68
CA MET A 119 17.44 -9.94 -7.02
C MET A 119 18.25 -10.37 -5.80
N ASN A 120 19.02 -11.44 -5.94
CA ASN A 120 20.00 -11.84 -4.93
C ASN A 120 21.15 -10.83 -4.94
N PHE A 121 21.63 -10.48 -3.77
CA PHE A 121 22.78 -9.63 -3.56
C PHE A 121 23.71 -10.27 -2.51
N GLU A 122 24.92 -10.55 -2.88
CA GLU A 122 25.92 -11.17 -2.00
C GLU A 122 27.15 -10.28 -1.92
N ILE A 123 27.68 -10.06 -0.72
CA ILE A 123 28.98 -9.43 -0.51
C ILE A 123 29.97 -10.51 -0.07
N LYS A 124 31.08 -10.62 -0.79
CA LYS A 124 32.14 -11.59 -0.49
C LYS A 124 33.50 -10.93 -0.51
N ALA A 125 34.26 -11.09 0.58
CA ALA A 125 35.65 -10.69 0.67
C ALA A 125 36.58 -11.83 0.18
N THR A 126 37.68 -11.45 -0.44
CA THR A 126 38.78 -12.40 -0.79
C THR A 126 40.09 -11.74 -0.44
N GLY A 127 40.92 -12.42 0.34
CA GLY A 127 42.25 -11.92 0.74
C GLY A 127 42.24 -10.63 1.57
N MET A 128 41.14 -10.37 2.28
CA MET A 128 40.93 -9.10 3.01
C MET A 128 41.10 -9.22 4.54
N GLU A 129 41.32 -10.42 5.07
CA GLU A 129 41.35 -10.72 6.51
C GLU A 129 42.39 -9.90 7.30
N ASN A 130 43.52 -9.51 6.67
CA ASN A 130 44.56 -8.70 7.29
C ASN A 130 44.50 -7.22 6.88
N LYS A 131 43.62 -6.86 5.96
CA LYS A 131 43.50 -5.51 5.37
C LYS A 131 42.32 -4.76 5.93
N LEU A 132 41.23 -5.45 6.28
CA LEU A 132 40.08 -4.88 6.96
C LEU A 132 40.15 -5.09 8.47
N ALA A 133 39.35 -4.34 9.20
CA ALA A 133 39.16 -4.53 10.62
C ALA A 133 38.48 -5.90 10.88
N SER A 134 38.75 -6.51 12.02
CA SER A 134 38.11 -7.78 12.42
C SER A 134 36.65 -7.64 12.87
N THR A 135 36.04 -6.49 12.59
CA THR A 135 34.59 -6.24 12.84
C THR A 135 33.77 -7.14 11.94
N LYS A 136 32.79 -7.83 12.52
CA LYS A 136 31.92 -8.76 11.79
C LYS A 136 30.61 -8.07 11.33
N TYR A 137 30.70 -6.81 10.92
CA TYR A 137 29.55 -6.05 10.38
C TYR A 137 30.01 -5.04 9.33
N VAL A 138 29.09 -4.68 8.46
CA VAL A 138 29.18 -3.57 7.51
C VAL A 138 28.01 -2.63 7.75
N ASP A 139 28.29 -1.31 7.82
CA ASP A 139 27.24 -0.31 7.91
C ASP A 139 26.74 0.06 6.52
N ILE A 140 25.45 0.30 6.40
CA ILE A 140 24.75 0.53 5.14
C ILE A 140 23.94 1.80 5.27
N ASP A 141 24.13 2.72 4.33
CA ASP A 141 23.29 3.91 4.14
C ASP A 141 22.49 3.73 2.86
N TRP A 142 21.17 3.70 2.96
CA TRP A 142 20.26 3.55 1.83
C TRP A 142 19.22 4.66 1.81
N SER A 143 19.04 5.32 0.67
CA SER A 143 18.02 6.34 0.49
C SER A 143 17.40 6.29 -0.90
N GLN A 144 16.16 6.73 -0.99
CA GLN A 144 15.42 6.85 -2.25
C GLN A 144 14.38 7.96 -2.16
N ARG A 145 14.43 8.88 -3.12
CA ARG A 145 13.30 9.76 -3.41
C ARG A 145 12.30 8.99 -4.27
N ALA A 146 11.18 8.63 -3.69
CA ALA A 146 10.14 7.86 -4.36
C ALA A 146 9.40 8.74 -5.37
N ARG A 147 9.44 8.37 -6.65
CA ARG A 147 8.77 9.09 -7.74
C ARG A 147 7.26 9.01 -7.59
N GLN A 148 6.56 10.06 -8.03
CA GLN A 148 5.11 10.00 -8.23
C GLN A 148 4.82 9.12 -9.45
N LEU A 149 4.23 7.95 -9.22
CA LEU A 149 3.92 6.96 -10.26
C LEU A 149 2.46 7.00 -10.69
N GLU A 150 1.57 7.54 -9.84
CA GLU A 150 0.14 7.60 -10.08
C GLU A 150 -0.35 9.05 -10.29
N LYS A 151 -1.50 9.19 -10.96
CA LYS A 151 -2.08 10.51 -11.32
C LYS A 151 -2.43 11.36 -10.10
N GLY A 152 -2.95 10.73 -9.05
CA GLY A 152 -3.44 11.41 -7.86
C GLY A 152 -2.39 11.54 -6.77
N PHE A 153 -1.63 12.65 -6.70
CA PHE A 153 -0.61 12.87 -5.67
C PHE A 153 -1.13 12.64 -4.25
N THR A 154 -2.24 13.28 -3.88
CA THR A 154 -2.78 13.21 -2.51
C THR A 154 -3.10 11.77 -2.10
N TYR A 155 -3.66 10.99 -3.02
CA TYR A 155 -4.06 9.62 -2.74
C TYR A 155 -2.87 8.68 -2.71
N GLU A 156 -1.96 8.75 -3.69
CA GLU A 156 -0.74 7.96 -3.71
C GLU A 156 0.13 8.25 -2.47
N ASN A 157 0.27 9.54 -2.10
CA ASN A 157 1.01 9.96 -0.92
C ASN A 157 0.49 9.33 0.38
N ARG A 158 -0.83 9.19 0.51
CA ARG A 158 -1.51 8.56 1.66
C ARG A 158 -1.20 7.07 1.81
N LEU A 159 -0.93 6.39 0.69
CA LEU A 159 -0.63 4.95 0.64
C LEU A 159 0.87 4.65 0.51
N SER A 160 1.71 5.70 0.47
CA SER A 160 3.17 5.60 0.38
C SER A 160 3.79 5.78 1.75
N GLU A 161 4.51 4.77 2.22
CA GLU A 161 5.07 4.72 3.57
C GLU A 161 6.35 3.89 3.62
N LEU A 162 7.24 4.19 4.56
CA LEU A 162 8.37 3.34 4.88
C LEU A 162 7.87 2.23 5.80
N THR A 163 8.02 1.00 5.34
CA THR A 163 7.54 -0.20 6.05
C THR A 163 8.73 -1.09 6.40
N TYR A 164 8.67 -1.79 7.52
CA TYR A 164 9.73 -2.69 7.98
C TYR A 164 9.14 -3.89 8.72
N LYS A 165 9.92 -4.97 8.81
CA LYS A 165 9.55 -6.16 9.58
C LYS A 165 10.56 -6.40 10.69
N VAL A 166 10.09 -6.43 11.91
CA VAL A 166 10.88 -6.85 13.08
C VAL A 166 10.98 -8.38 13.07
N THR A 167 12.18 -8.90 13.24
CA THR A 167 12.45 -10.34 13.26
C THR A 167 11.62 -11.05 14.33
N GLY A 168 10.87 -12.05 13.90
CA GLY A 168 9.98 -12.81 14.80
C GLY A 168 8.74 -12.06 15.29
N ASP A 169 8.47 -10.86 14.77
CA ASP A 169 7.33 -10.02 15.18
C ASP A 169 6.59 -9.46 13.95
N ASN A 170 5.78 -8.43 14.14
CA ASN A 170 4.90 -7.86 13.14
C ASN A 170 5.64 -6.98 12.11
N VAL A 171 4.98 -6.78 10.98
CA VAL A 171 5.28 -5.71 10.02
C VAL A 171 4.68 -4.41 10.54
N ASP A 172 5.47 -3.34 10.55
CA ASP A 172 5.08 -2.01 11.00
C ASP A 172 5.57 -0.94 10.00
N ASN A 173 5.17 0.31 10.17
CA ASN A 173 5.47 1.39 9.25
C ASN A 173 5.59 2.74 9.95
N LEU A 174 6.33 3.67 9.34
CA LEU A 174 6.32 5.08 9.69
C LEU A 174 5.03 5.75 9.21
N SER A 175 4.69 6.89 9.81
CA SER A 175 3.51 7.66 9.43
C SER A 175 3.56 8.07 7.94
N ALA A 176 2.52 7.73 7.18
CA ALA A 176 2.35 8.22 5.82
C ALA A 176 1.90 9.69 5.73
N ALA A 177 1.39 10.26 6.83
CA ALA A 177 0.71 11.57 6.85
C ALA A 177 1.62 12.75 7.22
N LYS A 178 2.84 12.49 7.71
CA LYS A 178 3.79 13.51 8.17
C LYS A 178 5.22 13.02 8.06
N ASP A 179 6.17 13.93 8.17
CA ASP A 179 7.57 13.58 8.37
C ASP A 179 7.69 12.74 9.64
N ASP A 180 8.41 11.62 9.54
CA ASP A 180 8.58 10.70 10.65
C ASP A 180 9.97 10.08 10.61
N SER A 181 10.51 9.77 11.79
CA SER A 181 11.81 9.10 11.93
C SER A 181 11.83 8.27 13.20
N GLN A 182 12.45 7.11 13.14
CA GLN A 182 12.49 6.16 14.25
C GLN A 182 13.77 5.34 14.26
N ASP A 183 14.33 5.15 15.46
CA ASP A 183 15.30 4.10 15.73
C ASP A 183 14.54 2.83 16.06
N LEU A 184 14.71 1.79 15.22
CA LEU A 184 13.90 0.59 15.33
C LEU A 184 14.43 -0.34 16.42
N PRO A 185 13.56 -0.92 17.23
CA PRO A 185 13.96 -1.86 18.26
C PRO A 185 14.29 -3.24 17.67
N GLY A 186 15.37 -3.84 18.12
CA GLY A 186 15.69 -5.23 17.78
C GLY A 186 16.26 -5.41 16.37
N ARG A 187 16.15 -6.63 15.88
CA ARG A 187 16.61 -7.02 14.55
C ARG A 187 15.50 -6.84 13.53
N ILE A 188 15.87 -6.51 12.31
CA ILE A 188 14.93 -6.18 11.22
C ILE A 188 15.22 -7.12 10.04
N ASP A 189 14.21 -7.86 9.58
CA ASP A 189 14.33 -8.76 8.43
C ASP A 189 14.50 -7.96 7.13
N TRP A 190 13.70 -6.89 6.98
CA TRP A 190 13.73 -6.03 5.80
C TRP A 190 13.17 -4.63 6.06
N VAL A 191 13.60 -3.70 5.21
CA VAL A 191 13.07 -2.33 5.10
C VAL A 191 12.55 -2.13 3.69
N ALA A 192 11.38 -1.49 3.54
CA ALA A 192 10.72 -1.22 2.28
C ALA A 192 10.40 0.28 2.12
N PHE A 193 10.79 0.84 0.99
CA PHE A 193 10.37 2.14 0.51
C PHE A 193 9.18 1.90 -0.43
N LYS A 194 7.98 2.11 0.10
CA LYS A 194 6.72 1.72 -0.55
C LYS A 194 6.02 2.91 -1.13
N ASN A 195 5.61 2.80 -2.41
CA ASN A 195 4.57 3.59 -3.05
C ASN A 195 3.23 2.81 -3.01
N GLN A 196 2.16 3.39 -3.56
CA GLN A 196 0.85 2.73 -3.59
C GLN A 196 0.93 1.33 -4.19
N PHE A 197 1.49 1.17 -5.39
CA PHE A 197 1.49 -0.10 -6.14
C PHE A 197 2.86 -0.75 -6.31
N PHE A 198 3.94 -0.08 -5.92
CA PHE A 198 5.30 -0.58 -6.12
C PHE A 198 6.15 -0.35 -4.88
N SER A 199 7.14 -1.20 -4.70
CA SER A 199 8.08 -1.09 -3.59
C SER A 199 9.50 -1.40 -4.01
N SER A 200 10.44 -0.71 -3.37
CA SER A 200 11.84 -1.08 -3.29
C SER A 200 12.07 -1.66 -1.90
N VAL A 201 12.45 -2.93 -1.81
CA VAL A 201 12.65 -3.62 -0.52
C VAL A 201 14.08 -4.12 -0.44
N PHE A 202 14.71 -3.89 0.69
CA PHE A 202 16.02 -4.43 1.01
C PHE A 202 15.92 -5.41 2.17
N ILE A 203 16.41 -6.63 1.98
CA ILE A 203 16.20 -7.78 2.85
C ILE A 203 17.55 -8.37 3.22
N ALA A 204 17.78 -8.65 4.49
CA ALA A 204 18.97 -9.39 4.94
C ALA A 204 18.59 -10.82 5.32
N GLU A 205 19.43 -11.80 4.93
CA GLU A 205 19.24 -13.17 5.35
C GLU A 205 19.62 -13.37 6.84
N GLN A 206 20.57 -12.57 7.33
CA GLN A 206 21.04 -12.59 8.73
C GLN A 206 20.62 -11.36 9.52
N ASP A 207 19.48 -10.77 9.18
CA ASP A 207 18.90 -9.57 9.78
C ASP A 207 19.74 -8.29 9.63
N PHE A 208 19.06 -7.15 9.71
CA PHE A 208 19.67 -5.85 9.95
C PHE A 208 19.64 -5.52 11.44
N ASP A 209 20.71 -4.93 11.95
CA ASP A 209 20.82 -4.45 13.33
C ASP A 209 21.01 -2.91 13.33
N LYS A 210 20.71 -2.25 14.46
CA LYS A 210 20.84 -0.79 14.65
C LYS A 210 20.18 0.02 13.54
N VAL A 211 18.96 -0.31 13.22
CA VAL A 211 18.24 0.30 12.10
C VAL A 211 17.61 1.61 12.52
N SER A 212 17.98 2.69 11.83
CA SER A 212 17.36 4.01 11.92
C SER A 212 16.71 4.35 10.59
N VAL A 213 15.42 4.70 10.61
CA VAL A 213 14.63 4.95 9.40
C VAL A 213 14.00 6.34 9.43
N LYS A 214 13.85 6.94 8.25
CA LYS A 214 13.30 8.27 8.09
C LYS A 214 12.47 8.38 6.83
N SER A 215 11.32 9.04 6.94
CA SER A 215 10.42 9.38 5.84
C SER A 215 10.10 10.86 5.88
N LYS A 216 10.34 11.57 4.79
CA LYS A 216 9.95 12.97 4.61
C LYS A 216 8.92 13.10 3.51
N MET A 217 8.00 14.04 3.70
CA MET A 217 7.00 14.39 2.71
C MET A 217 7.63 15.21 1.57
N GLU A 218 7.25 14.91 0.34
CA GLU A 218 7.58 15.73 -0.81
C GLU A 218 6.39 16.63 -1.18
N GLN A 219 6.67 17.72 -1.89
CA GLN A 219 5.65 18.67 -2.31
C GLN A 219 4.95 18.21 -3.59
N GLN A 220 3.66 18.46 -3.69
CA GLN A 220 2.90 18.23 -4.92
C GLN A 220 3.51 19.04 -6.08
N GLY A 221 3.71 18.37 -7.21
CA GLY A 221 4.33 18.96 -8.40
C GLY A 221 5.86 18.83 -8.45
N SER A 222 6.52 18.30 -7.43
CA SER A 222 7.97 18.01 -7.45
C SER A 222 8.33 16.81 -8.34
N GLY A 223 7.37 15.98 -8.69
CA GLY A 223 7.57 14.68 -9.35
C GLY A 223 7.85 13.53 -8.38
N TYR A 224 7.91 13.80 -7.09
CA TYR A 224 8.18 12.82 -6.04
C TYR A 224 7.09 12.82 -4.98
N ILE A 225 6.98 11.70 -4.24
CA ILE A 225 5.97 11.51 -3.18
C ILE A 225 6.62 11.60 -1.80
N LYS A 226 7.76 10.92 -1.62
CA LYS A 226 8.48 10.80 -0.36
C LYS A 226 9.99 10.82 -0.60
N ASP A 227 10.71 11.23 0.42
CA ASP A 227 12.15 11.03 0.54
C ASP A 227 12.40 10.06 1.71
N TYR A 228 12.83 8.86 1.38
CA TYR A 228 13.08 7.78 2.32
C TYR A 228 14.57 7.60 2.57
N SER A 229 14.94 7.29 3.82
CA SER A 229 16.30 6.87 4.16
C SER A 229 16.30 5.83 5.28
N ALA A 230 17.28 4.95 5.24
CA ALA A 230 17.54 3.94 6.25
C ALA A 230 19.06 3.80 6.46
N GLU A 231 19.47 3.84 7.71
CA GLU A 231 20.82 3.53 8.17
C GLU A 231 20.73 2.23 8.96
N MET A 232 21.59 1.25 8.65
CA MET A 232 21.53 -0.07 9.24
C MET A 232 22.88 -0.76 9.18
N ASN A 233 23.08 -1.84 9.92
CA ASN A 233 24.22 -2.71 9.69
C ASN A 233 23.76 -4.18 9.57
N THR A 234 24.61 -4.99 8.96
CA THR A 234 24.40 -6.43 8.88
C THR A 234 25.72 -7.18 9.02
N PHE A 235 25.63 -8.47 9.19
CA PHE A 235 26.80 -9.33 9.27
C PHE A 235 27.70 -9.20 8.04
N PHE A 236 29.02 -9.18 8.27
CA PHE A 236 30.04 -9.22 7.23
C PHE A 236 31.26 -9.96 7.74
N ASP A 237 31.73 -10.95 6.98
CA ASP A 237 32.94 -11.69 7.29
C ASP A 237 34.12 -11.22 6.42
N PRO A 238 35.10 -10.47 6.98
CA PRO A 238 36.31 -10.05 6.25
C PRO A 238 37.21 -11.17 5.80
N THR A 239 37.05 -12.39 6.36
CA THR A 239 37.81 -13.59 5.94
C THR A 239 37.26 -14.21 4.67
N GLY A 240 36.03 -13.87 4.29
CA GLY A 240 35.35 -14.39 3.10
C GLY A 240 34.90 -15.84 3.18
N LYS A 241 34.94 -16.46 4.38
CA LYS A 241 34.43 -17.81 4.58
C LYS A 241 32.91 -17.89 4.55
N GLU A 242 32.25 -16.86 5.09
CA GLU A 242 30.82 -16.74 5.14
C GLU A 242 30.41 -15.50 4.29
N PRO A 243 29.69 -15.67 3.18
CA PRO A 243 29.19 -14.53 2.41
C PRO A 243 28.10 -13.80 3.18
N THR A 244 27.96 -12.50 2.92
CA THR A 244 26.81 -11.69 3.39
C THR A 244 25.70 -11.80 2.36
N GLU A 245 24.62 -12.49 2.69
CA GLU A 245 23.50 -12.73 1.78
C GLU A 245 22.37 -11.74 2.05
N MET A 246 21.96 -11.07 1.02
CA MET A 246 20.89 -10.06 1.02
C MET A 246 20.06 -10.17 -0.26
N TYR A 247 18.93 -9.47 -0.29
CA TYR A 247 18.08 -9.45 -1.47
C TYR A 247 17.51 -8.04 -1.67
N PHE A 248 17.33 -7.68 -2.93
CA PHE A 248 16.49 -6.57 -3.33
C PHE A 248 15.22 -7.10 -3.98
N TYR A 249 14.10 -6.50 -3.63
CA TYR A 249 12.86 -6.66 -4.38
C TYR A 249 12.50 -5.30 -4.97
N PHE A 250 12.45 -5.22 -6.30
CA PHE A 250 11.98 -4.06 -7.03
C PHE A 250 10.78 -4.49 -7.85
N GLY A 251 9.58 -4.18 -7.39
CA GLY A 251 8.42 -4.78 -8.04
C GLY A 251 7.07 -4.32 -7.51
N PRO A 252 5.99 -4.94 -8.03
CA PRO A 252 4.62 -4.60 -7.72
C PRO A 252 4.22 -5.06 -6.31
N ASN A 253 3.37 -4.27 -5.66
CA ASN A 253 2.68 -4.66 -4.44
C ASN A 253 1.50 -5.58 -4.78
N HIS A 254 1.81 -6.73 -5.38
CA HIS A 254 0.84 -7.75 -5.75
C HIS A 254 0.84 -8.88 -4.70
N PHE A 255 -0.29 -9.12 -4.05
CA PHE A 255 -0.39 -10.00 -2.89
C PHE A 255 0.15 -11.42 -3.15
N LYS A 256 -0.26 -12.06 -4.27
CA LYS A 256 0.16 -13.42 -4.58
C LYS A 256 1.64 -13.50 -4.94
N THR A 257 2.16 -12.54 -5.70
CA THR A 257 3.59 -12.47 -6.05
C THR A 257 4.44 -12.36 -4.79
N LEU A 258 4.09 -11.46 -3.88
CA LEU A 258 4.84 -11.27 -2.63
C LEU A 258 4.72 -12.48 -1.69
N LYS A 259 3.52 -13.07 -1.59
CA LYS A 259 3.31 -14.26 -0.77
C LYS A 259 4.07 -15.50 -1.29
N ALA A 260 4.25 -15.60 -2.60
CA ALA A 260 5.00 -16.70 -3.21
C ALA A 260 6.48 -16.70 -2.81
N LEU A 261 7.05 -15.56 -2.41
CA LEU A 261 8.44 -15.44 -1.96
C LEU A 261 8.69 -16.16 -0.62
N ASP A 262 7.65 -16.41 0.17
CA ASP A 262 7.73 -17.18 1.42
C ASP A 262 7.74 -18.71 1.21
N LYS A 263 7.52 -19.16 -0.03
CA LYS A 263 7.43 -20.59 -0.33
C LYS A 263 8.78 -21.28 -0.17
N GLY A 264 8.84 -22.28 0.71
CA GLY A 264 10.06 -23.07 0.98
C GLY A 264 11.03 -22.39 1.94
N ARG A 265 10.63 -21.29 2.59
CA ARG A 265 11.41 -20.63 3.65
C ARG A 265 10.92 -21.07 5.03
N ASP A 266 11.84 -21.37 5.93
CA ASP A 266 11.54 -21.66 7.33
C ASP A 266 11.12 -20.37 8.05
N GLU A 267 11.87 -19.29 7.88
CA GLU A 267 11.53 -17.95 8.32
C GLU A 267 10.92 -17.16 7.18
N LYS A 268 9.64 -16.75 7.39
CA LYS A 268 8.86 -16.07 6.38
C LYS A 268 9.13 -14.58 6.41
N TRP A 269 9.40 -14.01 5.27
CA TRP A 269 9.53 -12.55 5.12
C TRP A 269 8.21 -11.82 5.24
N GLU A 270 7.08 -12.46 4.91
CA GLU A 270 5.74 -11.86 4.94
C GLU A 270 5.62 -10.55 4.12
N LEU A 271 6.35 -10.43 3.02
CA LEU A 271 6.32 -9.25 2.14
C LEU A 271 4.92 -8.94 1.59
N HIS A 272 4.03 -9.93 1.54
CA HIS A 272 2.63 -9.73 1.16
C HIS A 272 1.89 -8.74 2.07
N ARG A 273 2.41 -8.44 3.26
CA ARG A 273 1.87 -7.44 4.17
C ARG A 273 2.13 -5.99 3.72
N LEU A 274 3.00 -5.78 2.71
CA LEU A 274 3.10 -4.51 1.99
C LEU A 274 1.78 -4.13 1.30
N VAL A 275 0.95 -5.10 0.93
CA VAL A 275 -0.41 -4.87 0.45
C VAL A 275 -1.33 -4.64 1.65
N TYR A 276 -1.77 -3.40 1.85
CA TYR A 276 -2.63 -3.06 2.97
C TYR A 276 -4.06 -3.59 2.76
N LEU A 277 -4.42 -4.60 3.51
CA LEU A 277 -5.73 -5.28 3.43
C LEU A 277 -6.62 -5.05 4.67
N GLY A 278 -6.26 -4.08 5.51
CA GLY A 278 -7.03 -3.71 6.70
C GLY A 278 -6.65 -4.44 8.00
N TRP A 279 -7.47 -4.25 9.03
CA TRP A 279 -7.30 -4.87 10.35
C TRP A 279 -7.38 -6.40 10.29
N PRO A 280 -7.01 -7.14 11.32
CA PRO A 280 -6.91 -8.60 11.29
C PRO A 280 -8.16 -9.31 10.74
N LEU A 281 -9.38 -8.94 11.16
CA LEU A 281 -10.62 -9.49 10.66
C LEU A 281 -10.85 -9.16 9.17
N ILE A 282 -10.66 -7.89 8.80
CA ILE A 282 -10.83 -7.40 7.43
C ILE A 282 -9.78 -8.01 6.51
N ARG A 283 -8.54 -8.09 6.98
CA ARG A 283 -7.44 -8.75 6.28
C ARG A 283 -7.75 -10.22 6.02
N TRP A 284 -8.30 -10.93 7.00
CA TRP A 284 -8.70 -12.32 6.82
C TRP A 284 -9.77 -12.46 5.71
N ILE A 285 -10.81 -11.62 5.72
CA ILE A 285 -11.83 -11.59 4.66
C ILE A 285 -11.18 -11.34 3.29
N ASN A 286 -10.30 -10.35 3.19
CA ASN A 286 -9.63 -10.01 1.93
C ASN A 286 -8.73 -11.13 1.43
N GLN A 287 -7.92 -11.73 2.31
CA GLN A 287 -6.97 -12.79 1.92
C GLN A 287 -7.64 -14.09 1.49
N PHE A 288 -8.71 -14.48 2.18
CA PHE A 288 -9.34 -15.78 1.95
C PHE A 288 -10.57 -15.71 1.03
N ILE A 289 -11.25 -14.59 0.96
CA ILE A 289 -12.48 -14.43 0.18
C ILE A 289 -12.27 -13.47 -0.98
N THR A 290 -12.01 -12.18 -0.71
CA THR A 290 -12.06 -11.11 -1.72
C THR A 290 -11.05 -11.33 -2.83
N ILE A 291 -9.77 -11.56 -2.49
CA ILE A 291 -8.69 -11.75 -3.48
C ILE A 291 -8.95 -12.99 -4.33
N ASN A 292 -9.36 -14.11 -3.72
CA ASN A 292 -9.58 -15.34 -4.47
C ASN A 292 -10.79 -15.24 -5.41
N VAL A 293 -11.87 -14.61 -4.99
CA VAL A 293 -13.04 -14.37 -5.85
C VAL A 293 -12.70 -13.38 -6.96
N PHE A 294 -12.00 -12.31 -6.64
CA PHE A 294 -11.57 -11.30 -7.61
C PHE A 294 -10.66 -11.91 -8.69
N ASP A 295 -9.65 -12.69 -8.29
CA ASP A 295 -8.73 -13.35 -9.23
C ASP A 295 -9.43 -14.39 -10.09
N TRP A 296 -10.36 -15.15 -9.49
CA TRP A 296 -11.16 -16.11 -10.24
C TRP A 296 -12.00 -15.44 -11.32
N LEU A 297 -12.66 -14.32 -11.01
CA LEU A 297 -13.43 -13.53 -11.97
C LEU A 297 -12.54 -12.88 -13.03
N SER A 298 -11.37 -12.36 -12.63
CA SER A 298 -10.40 -11.76 -13.54
C SER A 298 -9.87 -12.75 -14.57
N GLY A 299 -9.75 -14.03 -14.18
CA GLY A 299 -9.37 -15.12 -15.06
C GLY A 299 -10.35 -15.42 -16.21
N TRP A 300 -11.56 -14.85 -16.16
CA TRP A 300 -12.55 -15.02 -17.25
C TRP A 300 -12.31 -14.10 -18.46
N GLY A 301 -11.30 -13.24 -18.40
CA GLY A 301 -10.98 -12.30 -19.48
C GLY A 301 -11.99 -11.15 -19.63
N LEU A 302 -12.78 -10.88 -18.61
CA LEU A 302 -13.72 -9.77 -18.56
C LEU A 302 -13.00 -8.46 -18.25
N SER A 303 -13.57 -7.31 -18.66
CA SER A 303 -13.05 -6.01 -18.23
C SER A 303 -13.19 -5.85 -16.72
N MET A 304 -12.22 -5.19 -16.06
CA MET A 304 -12.20 -5.04 -14.61
C MET A 304 -13.44 -4.34 -14.04
N GLY A 305 -14.06 -3.44 -14.80
CA GLY A 305 -15.34 -2.85 -14.41
C GLY A 305 -16.48 -3.88 -14.32
N ILE A 306 -16.52 -4.84 -15.25
CA ILE A 306 -17.49 -5.96 -15.19
C ILE A 306 -17.15 -6.92 -14.05
N VAL A 307 -15.88 -7.19 -13.80
CA VAL A 307 -15.42 -7.99 -12.64
C VAL A 307 -15.92 -7.35 -11.33
N LEU A 308 -15.75 -6.04 -11.17
CA LEU A 308 -16.26 -5.32 -10.00
C LEU A 308 -17.79 -5.36 -9.90
N LEU A 309 -18.51 -5.28 -11.03
CA LEU A 309 -19.96 -5.41 -11.06
C LEU A 309 -20.41 -6.78 -10.56
N ILE A 310 -19.84 -7.85 -11.10
CA ILE A 310 -20.15 -9.22 -10.70
C ILE A 310 -19.82 -9.44 -9.23
N LEU A 311 -18.65 -8.99 -8.78
CA LEU A 311 -18.24 -9.04 -7.39
C LEU A 311 -19.27 -8.34 -6.49
N THR A 312 -19.75 -7.16 -6.89
CA THR A 312 -20.78 -6.40 -6.16
C THR A 312 -22.08 -7.20 -6.05
N ILE A 313 -22.54 -7.78 -7.16
CA ILE A 313 -23.75 -8.62 -7.19
C ILE A 313 -23.59 -9.85 -6.30
N MET A 314 -22.44 -10.55 -6.37
CA MET A 314 -22.16 -11.70 -5.53
C MET A 314 -22.24 -11.36 -4.03
N VAL A 315 -21.60 -10.25 -3.64
CA VAL A 315 -21.68 -9.74 -2.26
C VAL A 315 -23.12 -9.47 -1.85
N LYS A 316 -23.91 -8.83 -2.71
CA LYS A 316 -25.34 -8.55 -2.43
C LYS A 316 -26.16 -9.83 -2.29
N VAL A 317 -25.93 -10.82 -3.11
CA VAL A 317 -26.60 -12.13 -3.01
C VAL A 317 -26.27 -12.83 -1.69
N VAL A 318 -25.01 -12.82 -1.27
CA VAL A 318 -24.58 -13.40 0.02
C VAL A 318 -25.23 -12.71 1.22
N VAL A 319 -25.35 -11.38 1.16
CA VAL A 319 -25.93 -10.57 2.26
C VAL A 319 -27.48 -10.55 2.21
N TYR A 320 -28.08 -10.92 1.07
CA TYR A 320 -29.52 -10.84 0.83
C TYR A 320 -30.40 -11.48 1.92
N PRO A 321 -30.12 -12.71 2.43
CA PRO A 321 -30.98 -13.32 3.47
C PRO A 321 -31.06 -12.49 4.76
N ALA A 322 -29.95 -11.84 5.14
CA ALA A 322 -29.91 -10.95 6.31
C ALA A 322 -30.65 -9.64 6.03
N THR A 323 -30.44 -9.07 4.85
CA THR A 323 -31.11 -7.85 4.40
C THR A 323 -32.63 -8.05 4.32
N TRP A 324 -33.08 -9.19 3.79
CA TRP A 324 -34.51 -9.56 3.74
C TRP A 324 -35.17 -9.59 5.11
N LYS A 325 -34.54 -10.23 6.11
CA LYS A 325 -35.04 -10.26 7.49
C LYS A 325 -35.24 -8.84 8.08
N THR A 326 -34.38 -7.92 7.71
CA THR A 326 -34.48 -6.54 8.17
C THR A 326 -35.56 -5.76 7.46
N TYR A 327 -35.71 -5.91 6.14
CA TYR A 327 -36.83 -5.31 5.43
C TYR A 327 -38.16 -5.81 6.01
N MET A 328 -38.26 -7.09 6.34
CA MET A 328 -39.46 -7.65 7.00
C MET A 328 -39.68 -7.04 8.40
N SER A 329 -38.63 -6.86 9.18
CA SER A 329 -38.73 -6.19 10.49
C SER A 329 -39.14 -4.73 10.36
N SER A 330 -38.57 -3.98 9.40
CA SER A 330 -38.93 -2.59 9.12
C SER A 330 -40.39 -2.46 8.61
N ALA A 331 -40.83 -3.40 7.76
CA ALA A 331 -42.20 -3.42 7.29
C ALA A 331 -43.20 -3.68 8.45
N LYS A 332 -42.87 -4.59 9.36
CA LYS A 332 -43.68 -4.83 10.58
C LYS A 332 -43.73 -3.60 11.49
N MET A 333 -42.60 -2.89 11.68
CA MET A 333 -42.59 -1.63 12.44
C MET A 333 -43.50 -0.57 11.82
N ARG A 334 -43.55 -0.49 10.49
CA ARG A 334 -44.39 0.46 9.77
C ARG A 334 -45.89 0.19 10.00
N VAL A 335 -46.28 -1.08 10.02
CA VAL A 335 -47.67 -1.50 10.35
C VAL A 335 -48.04 -1.12 11.78
N LEU A 336 -47.09 -1.12 12.71
CA LEU A 336 -47.32 -0.71 14.11
C LEU A 336 -47.33 0.81 14.32
N LYS A 337 -47.00 1.63 13.31
CA LYS A 337 -46.97 3.08 13.40
C LYS A 337 -48.22 3.71 14.00
N PRO A 338 -49.47 3.36 13.59
CA PRO A 338 -50.68 3.91 14.20
C PRO A 338 -50.76 3.71 15.73
N LYS A 339 -50.36 2.53 16.21
CA LYS A 339 -50.33 2.19 17.65
C LYS A 339 -49.25 2.99 18.40
N ILE A 340 -48.11 3.22 17.75
CA ILE A 340 -47.03 4.06 18.33
C ILE A 340 -47.48 5.52 18.41
N ASP A 341 -48.25 6.00 17.41
CA ASP A 341 -48.81 7.34 17.42
C ASP A 341 -49.83 7.53 18.54
N GLU A 342 -50.62 6.49 18.85
CA GLU A 342 -51.52 6.48 20.01
C GLU A 342 -50.78 6.58 21.34
N ILE A 343 -49.71 5.80 21.49
CA ILE A 343 -48.82 5.87 22.67
C ILE A 343 -48.19 7.26 22.76
N SER A 344 -47.77 7.83 21.63
CA SER A 344 -47.17 9.17 21.57
C SER A 344 -48.16 10.28 21.98
N LYS A 345 -49.42 10.13 21.67
CA LYS A 345 -50.50 11.06 22.13
C LYS A 345 -50.81 10.91 23.62
N LYS A 346 -50.65 9.69 24.15
CA LYS A 346 -50.84 9.40 25.58
C LYS A 346 -49.78 10.06 26.46
N TYR A 347 -48.55 10.24 25.94
CA TYR A 347 -47.40 10.80 26.64
C TYR A 347 -46.84 12.03 25.89
N PRO A 348 -47.55 13.20 25.93
CA PRO A 348 -47.15 14.40 25.17
C PRO A 348 -45.97 15.16 25.82
N LYS A 349 -45.69 14.94 27.12
CA LYS A 349 -44.68 15.68 27.85
C LYS A 349 -43.31 15.00 27.76
N GLN A 350 -42.27 15.82 27.75
CA GLN A 350 -40.88 15.34 27.65
C GLN A 350 -40.46 14.59 28.95
N GLU A 351 -41.07 14.90 30.11
CA GLU A 351 -40.89 14.21 31.39
C GLU A 351 -41.33 12.74 31.36
N ASP A 352 -42.27 12.37 30.46
CA ASP A 352 -42.77 11.02 30.31
C ASP A 352 -42.06 10.21 29.19
N ALA A 353 -40.95 10.75 28.65
CA ALA A 353 -40.23 10.13 27.54
C ALA A 353 -39.79 8.69 27.84
N MET A 354 -39.38 8.41 29.08
CA MET A 354 -38.99 7.07 29.53
C MET A 354 -40.17 6.09 29.54
N LYS A 355 -41.34 6.52 30.03
CA LYS A 355 -42.57 5.74 30.06
C LYS A 355 -43.06 5.44 28.64
N LYS A 356 -43.04 6.46 27.79
CA LYS A 356 -43.35 6.32 26.36
C LYS A 356 -42.46 5.29 25.69
N GLN A 357 -41.13 5.37 25.92
CA GLN A 357 -40.17 4.44 25.34
C GLN A 357 -40.37 3.01 25.86
N GLN A 358 -40.68 2.85 27.15
CA GLN A 358 -40.96 1.56 27.75
C GLN A 358 -42.22 0.92 27.20
N GLU A 359 -43.29 1.68 26.97
CA GLU A 359 -44.56 1.18 26.38
C GLU A 359 -44.38 0.84 24.88
N VAL A 360 -43.60 1.65 24.13
CA VAL A 360 -43.24 1.33 22.74
C VAL A 360 -42.40 0.06 22.66
N MET A 361 -41.41 -0.11 23.56
CA MET A 361 -40.61 -1.35 23.63
C MET A 361 -41.45 -2.57 23.98
N GLY A 362 -42.42 -2.42 24.90
CA GLY A 362 -43.39 -3.44 25.22
C GLY A 362 -44.26 -3.84 24.00
N LEU A 363 -44.70 -2.86 23.21
CA LEU A 363 -45.42 -3.09 21.98
C LEU A 363 -44.57 -3.87 20.94
N TYR A 364 -43.31 -3.48 20.75
CA TYR A 364 -42.39 -4.22 19.86
C TYR A 364 -42.17 -5.66 20.30
N SER A 365 -41.97 -5.88 21.60
CA SER A 365 -41.83 -7.22 22.20
C SER A 365 -43.08 -8.09 21.97
N GLN A 366 -44.29 -7.50 22.17
CA GLN A 366 -45.55 -8.17 21.99
C GLN A 366 -45.78 -8.69 20.55
N TYR A 367 -45.29 -7.92 19.54
CA TYR A 367 -45.44 -8.28 18.13
C TYR A 367 -44.18 -8.97 17.55
N GLY A 368 -43.20 -9.32 18.38
CA GLY A 368 -41.97 -10.02 17.96
C GLY A 368 -41.13 -9.19 16.98
N VAL A 369 -41.14 -7.86 17.15
CA VAL A 369 -40.37 -6.93 16.31
C VAL A 369 -39.21 -6.42 17.14
N SER A 370 -37.98 -6.49 16.62
CA SER A 370 -36.82 -5.93 17.27
C SER A 370 -36.53 -4.52 16.71
N PRO A 371 -36.46 -3.49 17.56
CA PRO A 371 -36.06 -2.15 17.13
C PRO A 371 -34.63 -2.09 16.59
N MET A 372 -33.77 -3.06 17.01
CA MET A 372 -32.44 -3.23 16.46
C MET A 372 -32.41 -3.98 15.12
N GLY A 373 -33.54 -4.55 14.70
CA GLY A 373 -33.65 -5.25 13.41
C GLY A 373 -33.35 -4.36 12.21
N GLY A 374 -33.55 -3.05 12.33
CA GLY A 374 -33.25 -2.07 11.28
C GLY A 374 -31.76 -1.78 11.06
N CYS A 375 -30.92 -1.92 12.08
CA CYS A 375 -29.48 -1.66 11.97
C CYS A 375 -28.63 -2.95 11.77
N LEU A 376 -29.22 -4.13 11.99
CA LEU A 376 -28.50 -5.42 11.88
C LEU A 376 -27.85 -5.68 10.52
N PRO A 377 -28.46 -5.35 9.36
CA PRO A 377 -27.81 -5.51 8.06
C PRO A 377 -26.62 -4.57 7.88
N MET A 378 -26.72 -3.34 8.41
CA MET A 378 -25.60 -2.40 8.34
C MET A 378 -24.40 -2.97 9.11
N LEU A 379 -24.62 -3.56 10.28
CA LEU A 379 -23.57 -4.21 11.06
C LEU A 379 -22.98 -5.45 10.34
N LEU A 380 -23.80 -6.24 9.67
CA LEU A 380 -23.35 -7.41 8.91
C LEU A 380 -22.64 -7.01 7.61
N GLN A 381 -23.12 -5.96 6.95
CA GLN A 381 -22.56 -5.46 5.70
C GLN A 381 -21.25 -4.68 5.93
N PHE A 382 -21.06 -4.08 7.11
CA PHE A 382 -19.90 -3.22 7.41
C PHE A 382 -18.55 -3.93 7.21
N PRO A 383 -18.28 -5.16 7.72
CA PRO A 383 -17.01 -5.84 7.48
C PRO A 383 -16.72 -6.10 6.00
N ILE A 384 -17.75 -6.43 5.21
CA ILE A 384 -17.61 -6.68 3.77
C ILE A 384 -17.34 -5.37 3.04
N LEU A 385 -18.05 -4.30 3.40
CA LEU A 385 -17.84 -2.97 2.87
C LEU A 385 -16.42 -2.47 3.14
N MET A 386 -15.95 -2.64 4.37
CA MET A 386 -14.58 -2.28 4.77
C MET A 386 -13.54 -3.15 4.08
N ALA A 387 -13.82 -4.43 3.85
CA ALA A 387 -12.92 -5.30 3.11
C ALA A 387 -12.68 -4.78 1.69
N LEU A 388 -13.71 -4.41 0.97
CA LEU A 388 -13.59 -3.85 -0.38
C LEU A 388 -13.03 -2.43 -0.37
N PHE A 389 -13.35 -1.62 0.65
CA PHE A 389 -12.75 -0.29 0.84
C PHE A 389 -11.22 -0.34 0.98
N MET A 390 -10.69 -1.37 1.63
CA MET A 390 -9.25 -1.57 1.77
C MET A 390 -8.63 -2.29 0.57
N PHE A 391 -9.36 -3.22 -0.05
CA PHE A 391 -8.85 -4.03 -1.16
C PHE A 391 -8.75 -3.23 -2.46
N VAL A 392 -9.82 -2.55 -2.89
CA VAL A 392 -9.88 -1.89 -4.22
C VAL A 392 -8.75 -0.89 -4.45
N PRO A 393 -8.40 0.00 -3.49
CA PRO A 393 -7.27 0.91 -3.66
C PRO A 393 -5.90 0.23 -3.69
N SER A 394 -5.80 -0.99 -3.17
CA SER A 394 -4.56 -1.78 -3.11
C SER A 394 -4.44 -2.78 -4.26
N ALA A 395 -5.50 -2.94 -5.08
CA ALA A 395 -5.53 -3.88 -6.19
C ALA A 395 -4.79 -3.31 -7.41
N ILE A 396 -3.54 -3.73 -7.61
CA ILE A 396 -2.73 -3.30 -8.76
C ILE A 396 -3.35 -3.73 -10.09
N GLU A 397 -4.17 -4.76 -10.11
CA GLU A 397 -4.87 -5.28 -11.29
C GLU A 397 -5.88 -4.26 -11.86
N LEU A 398 -6.34 -3.31 -11.05
CA LEU A 398 -7.23 -2.23 -11.50
C LEU A 398 -6.45 -1.06 -12.13
N ARG A 399 -5.12 -1.04 -11.98
CA ARG A 399 -4.28 0.02 -12.47
C ARG A 399 -4.33 0.08 -14.00
N GLN A 400 -4.61 1.28 -14.52
CA GLN A 400 -4.75 1.58 -15.96
C GLN A 400 -5.86 0.78 -16.67
N GLN A 401 -6.80 0.19 -15.92
CA GLN A 401 -7.99 -0.43 -16.48
C GLN A 401 -9.10 0.61 -16.67
N SER A 402 -9.51 0.80 -17.91
CA SER A 402 -10.61 1.74 -18.24
C SER A 402 -11.97 1.08 -18.11
N PHE A 403 -12.96 1.87 -17.70
CA PHE A 403 -14.36 1.43 -17.69
C PHE A 403 -15.31 2.62 -17.82
N LEU A 404 -16.25 2.55 -18.75
CA LEU A 404 -17.17 3.66 -19.10
C LEU A 404 -16.37 4.92 -19.43
N TRP A 405 -16.53 5.99 -18.66
CA TRP A 405 -15.82 7.27 -18.82
C TRP A 405 -14.54 7.37 -18.00
N ALA A 406 -14.26 6.39 -17.11
CA ALA A 406 -13.04 6.38 -16.34
C ALA A 406 -11.92 5.74 -17.14
N ASP A 407 -10.82 6.47 -17.31
CA ASP A 407 -9.62 5.99 -18.01
C ASP A 407 -8.81 5.00 -17.19
N ASP A 408 -8.98 5.04 -15.86
CA ASP A 408 -8.24 4.22 -14.90
C ASP A 408 -9.06 4.01 -13.62
N LEU A 409 -9.39 2.76 -13.32
CA LEU A 409 -10.17 2.40 -12.13
C LEU A 409 -9.40 2.53 -10.81
N SER A 410 -8.07 2.63 -10.87
CA SER A 410 -7.21 2.76 -9.69
C SER A 410 -7.01 4.20 -9.23
N THR A 411 -7.47 5.18 -10.02
CA THR A 411 -7.42 6.61 -9.71
C THR A 411 -8.78 7.27 -9.89
N TYR A 412 -8.88 8.55 -9.55
CA TYR A 412 -10.15 9.30 -9.70
C TYR A 412 -10.51 9.54 -11.18
N ASP A 413 -11.81 9.55 -11.49
CA ASP A 413 -12.35 9.95 -12.77
C ASP A 413 -12.61 11.47 -12.77
N ALA A 414 -11.75 12.25 -13.43
CA ALA A 414 -11.94 13.69 -13.59
C ALA A 414 -12.91 13.96 -14.74
N PHE A 415 -14.22 13.82 -14.50
CA PHE A 415 -15.25 14.08 -15.50
C PHE A 415 -15.38 15.57 -15.83
N ILE A 416 -15.24 16.41 -14.79
CA ILE A 416 -15.16 17.86 -14.91
C ILE A 416 -13.88 18.32 -14.24
N THR A 417 -13.09 19.14 -14.93
CA THR A 417 -11.88 19.79 -14.37
C THR A 417 -12.11 21.29 -14.28
N PHE A 418 -11.71 21.87 -13.16
CA PHE A 418 -11.82 23.31 -12.89
C PHE A 418 -10.44 23.97 -13.05
N PRO A 419 -10.37 25.20 -13.62
CA PRO A 419 -9.11 25.94 -13.69
C PRO A 419 -8.67 26.55 -12.35
N PHE A 420 -9.47 26.37 -11.29
CA PHE A 420 -9.24 26.85 -9.93
C PHE A 420 -9.46 25.74 -8.92
N HIS A 421 -8.83 25.90 -7.75
CA HIS A 421 -8.95 24.94 -6.66
C HIS A 421 -10.16 25.28 -5.77
N ILE A 422 -11.10 24.33 -5.62
CA ILE A 422 -12.25 24.45 -4.73
C ILE A 422 -11.83 23.83 -3.38
N PRO A 423 -11.99 24.58 -2.25
CA PRO A 423 -11.69 24.02 -0.94
C PRO A 423 -12.41 22.69 -0.71
N PHE A 424 -11.67 21.68 -0.25
CA PHE A 424 -12.10 20.29 0.03
C PHE A 424 -12.48 19.44 -1.20
N LEU A 425 -12.77 20.03 -2.36
CA LEU A 425 -13.11 19.30 -3.60
C LEU A 425 -11.92 19.16 -4.55
N GLY A 426 -10.93 20.07 -4.45
CA GLY A 426 -9.80 20.09 -5.38
C GLY A 426 -10.11 20.83 -6.68
N ASN A 427 -9.52 20.39 -7.78
CA ASN A 427 -9.66 20.97 -9.10
C ASN A 427 -10.47 20.11 -10.09
N HIS A 428 -11.15 19.07 -9.59
CA HIS A 428 -11.94 18.15 -10.41
C HIS A 428 -13.18 17.64 -9.67
N LEU A 429 -14.12 17.12 -10.43
CA LEU A 429 -15.29 16.40 -9.93
C LEU A 429 -15.34 15.01 -10.57
N SER A 430 -15.34 13.98 -9.72
CA SER A 430 -15.55 12.59 -10.10
C SER A 430 -17.03 12.32 -10.34
N LEU A 431 -17.39 11.82 -11.52
CA LEU A 431 -18.77 11.47 -11.85
C LEU A 431 -19.23 10.24 -11.05
N PHE A 432 -18.37 9.22 -10.88
CA PHE A 432 -18.71 8.07 -10.04
C PHE A 432 -18.96 8.48 -8.59
N CYS A 433 -18.16 9.40 -8.05
CA CYS A 433 -18.35 9.92 -6.70
C CYS A 433 -19.68 10.71 -6.58
N LEU A 434 -20.02 11.52 -7.59
CA LEU A 434 -21.29 12.24 -7.65
C LEU A 434 -22.49 11.29 -7.72
N LEU A 435 -22.45 10.29 -8.60
CA LEU A 435 -23.51 9.28 -8.74
C LEU A 435 -23.67 8.47 -7.44
N MET A 436 -22.57 8.08 -6.80
CA MET A 436 -22.58 7.45 -5.49
C MET A 436 -23.26 8.33 -4.45
N THR A 437 -22.93 9.61 -4.40
CA THR A 437 -23.52 10.57 -3.46
C THR A 437 -25.04 10.70 -3.67
N VAL A 438 -25.47 10.87 -4.92
CA VAL A 438 -26.90 10.98 -5.26
C VAL A 438 -27.66 9.72 -4.88
N THR A 439 -27.13 8.53 -5.21
CA THR A 439 -27.76 7.26 -4.85
C THR A 439 -27.78 7.02 -3.34
N ASN A 440 -26.75 7.43 -2.60
CA ASN A 440 -26.75 7.39 -1.13
C ASN A 440 -27.80 8.30 -0.50
N ILE A 441 -27.99 9.53 -1.04
CA ILE A 441 -29.05 10.45 -0.60
C ILE A 441 -30.44 9.82 -0.84
N LEU A 442 -30.66 9.24 -2.03
CA LEU A 442 -31.91 8.54 -2.36
C LEU A 442 -32.15 7.35 -1.43
N ASN A 443 -31.13 6.53 -1.18
CA ASN A 443 -31.19 5.41 -0.24
C ASN A 443 -31.51 5.89 1.19
N THR A 444 -30.87 6.96 1.65
CA THR A 444 -31.16 7.57 2.95
C THR A 444 -32.60 8.02 3.03
N LYS A 445 -33.12 8.72 2.00
CA LYS A 445 -34.52 9.16 1.94
C LYS A 445 -35.49 7.96 2.01
N TYR A 446 -35.19 6.89 1.26
CA TYR A 446 -36.01 5.66 1.28
C TYR A 446 -36.00 4.99 2.64
N THR A 447 -34.82 4.77 3.22
CA THR A 447 -34.64 4.15 4.54
C THR A 447 -35.29 4.96 5.66
N MET A 448 -35.15 6.30 5.63
CA MET A 448 -35.77 7.18 6.62
C MET A 448 -37.28 7.21 6.52
N SER A 449 -37.84 7.13 5.30
CA SER A 449 -39.30 7.03 5.12
C SER A 449 -39.89 5.71 5.69
N MET A 450 -39.06 4.68 5.77
CA MET A 450 -39.42 3.39 6.40
C MET A 450 -39.31 3.38 7.93
N GLN A 451 -38.46 4.24 8.50
CA GLN A 451 -38.16 4.30 9.94
C GLN A 451 -38.82 5.46 10.67
N ASP A 452 -39.69 6.24 10.00
CA ASP A 452 -40.32 7.44 10.57
C ASP A 452 -41.39 7.03 11.61
N THR A 453 -40.93 6.79 12.85
CA THR A 453 -41.71 6.33 13.99
C THR A 453 -41.98 7.44 15.03
N GLY A 454 -42.17 8.68 14.59
CA GLY A 454 -42.65 9.75 15.48
C GLY A 454 -41.62 10.82 15.85
N ALA A 455 -42.10 12.04 15.98
CA ALA A 455 -41.35 13.25 16.21
C ALA A 455 -40.71 13.32 17.60
N GLN A 456 -39.45 12.89 17.74
CA GLN A 456 -38.59 13.30 18.85
C GLN A 456 -37.52 14.29 18.36
N PRO A 457 -37.19 15.36 19.10
CA PRO A 457 -36.17 16.34 18.68
C PRO A 457 -34.78 15.74 18.42
N GLN A 458 -34.42 14.67 19.13
CA GLN A 458 -33.18 13.91 18.92
C GLN A 458 -33.16 13.19 17.57
N MET A 459 -34.31 12.74 17.05
CA MET A 459 -34.46 12.11 15.74
C MET A 459 -34.24 13.12 14.61
N ALA A 460 -34.62 14.40 14.80
CA ALA A 460 -34.40 15.45 13.79
C ALA A 460 -32.91 15.73 13.57
N ALA A 461 -32.11 15.80 14.63
CA ALA A 461 -30.65 15.97 14.52
C ALA A 461 -29.99 14.79 13.83
N MET A 462 -30.38 13.54 14.18
CA MET A 462 -29.88 12.34 13.53
C MET A 462 -30.27 12.28 12.05
N LYS A 463 -31.48 12.73 11.70
CA LYS A 463 -31.96 12.81 10.31
C LYS A 463 -31.09 13.76 9.47
N TRP A 464 -30.79 14.95 9.99
CA TRP A 464 -29.89 15.91 9.34
C TRP A 464 -28.47 15.34 9.14
N MET A 465 -27.95 14.68 10.16
CA MET A 465 -26.63 14.04 10.09
C MET A 465 -26.58 12.94 9.01
N MET A 466 -27.63 12.14 8.86
CA MET A 466 -27.70 11.09 7.84
C MET A 466 -27.78 11.64 6.41
N TYR A 467 -28.37 12.83 6.19
CA TYR A 467 -28.35 13.49 4.87
C TYR A 467 -27.04 14.23 4.60
N LEU A 468 -26.40 14.76 5.66
CA LEU A 468 -25.13 15.48 5.53
C LEU A 468 -23.98 14.53 5.21
N MET A 469 -24.01 13.29 5.77
CA MET A 469 -22.93 12.33 5.62
C MET A 469 -22.60 11.98 4.15
N PRO A 470 -23.54 11.67 3.25
CA PRO A 470 -23.24 11.44 1.84
C PRO A 470 -22.62 12.67 1.14
N ILE A 471 -23.03 13.88 1.53
CA ILE A 471 -22.47 15.12 0.99
C ILE A 471 -21.01 15.29 1.46
N MET A 472 -20.72 14.99 2.72
CA MET A 472 -19.34 14.99 3.23
C MET A 472 -18.48 13.95 2.49
N PHE A 473 -19.02 12.78 2.19
CA PHE A 473 -18.31 11.76 1.42
C PHE A 473 -17.99 12.21 -0.01
N LEU A 474 -18.80 13.06 -0.63
CA LEU A 474 -18.45 13.64 -1.92
C LEU A 474 -17.09 14.35 -1.87
N PHE A 475 -16.86 15.15 -0.83
CA PHE A 475 -15.59 15.87 -0.67
C PHE A 475 -14.41 14.96 -0.31
N VAL A 476 -14.64 13.92 0.47
CA VAL A 476 -13.59 13.00 0.90
C VAL A 476 -13.23 12.00 -0.20
N LEU A 477 -14.23 11.44 -0.89
CA LEU A 477 -14.05 10.35 -1.85
C LEU A 477 -13.83 10.83 -3.28
N ASN A 478 -13.85 12.14 -3.52
CA ASN A 478 -13.63 12.73 -4.84
C ASN A 478 -12.25 12.39 -5.42
N ASP A 479 -11.22 12.32 -4.57
CA ASP A 479 -9.85 11.94 -4.92
C ASP A 479 -9.59 10.43 -4.90
N TYR A 480 -10.57 9.63 -4.49
CA TYR A 480 -10.44 8.19 -4.35
C TYR A 480 -10.57 7.46 -5.69
N PRO A 481 -10.07 6.20 -5.78
CA PRO A 481 -10.17 5.43 -7.00
C PRO A 481 -11.59 5.31 -7.53
N SER A 482 -11.74 5.54 -8.83
CA SER A 482 -13.04 5.46 -9.52
C SER A 482 -13.68 4.08 -9.41
N GLY A 483 -12.86 3.00 -9.35
CA GLY A 483 -13.32 1.63 -9.10
C GLY A 483 -14.02 1.47 -7.75
N LEU A 484 -13.55 2.17 -6.70
CA LEU A 484 -14.18 2.16 -5.38
C LEU A 484 -15.52 2.93 -5.40
N ASN A 485 -15.54 4.13 -5.99
CA ASN A 485 -16.74 4.94 -6.13
C ASN A 485 -17.80 4.23 -6.98
N TYR A 486 -17.38 3.57 -8.06
CA TYR A 486 -18.23 2.71 -8.89
C TYR A 486 -18.83 1.56 -8.09
N TYR A 487 -18.03 0.82 -7.33
CA TYR A 487 -18.53 -0.25 -6.44
C TYR A 487 -19.61 0.28 -5.48
N TYR A 488 -19.36 1.39 -4.80
CA TYR A 488 -20.34 1.99 -3.88
C TYR A 488 -21.61 2.47 -4.59
N PHE A 489 -21.46 3.09 -5.75
CA PHE A 489 -22.58 3.51 -6.58
C PHE A 489 -23.50 2.32 -6.92
N VAL A 490 -22.94 1.26 -7.50
CA VAL A 490 -23.70 0.06 -7.90
C VAL A 490 -24.28 -0.65 -6.68
N SER A 491 -23.50 -0.79 -5.62
CA SER A 491 -23.93 -1.44 -4.36
C SER A 491 -25.14 -0.73 -3.75
N THR A 492 -25.13 0.60 -3.74
CA THR A 492 -26.24 1.41 -3.21
C THR A 492 -27.43 1.40 -4.16
N LEU A 493 -27.20 1.45 -5.46
CA LEU A 493 -28.26 1.39 -6.48
C LEU A 493 -29.05 0.08 -6.36
N ILE A 494 -28.36 -1.07 -6.23
CA ILE A 494 -29.03 -2.36 -6.00
C ILE A 494 -29.81 -2.39 -4.67
N SER A 495 -29.39 -1.62 -3.67
CA SER A 495 -30.11 -1.57 -2.39
C SER A 495 -31.37 -0.72 -2.43
N VAL A 496 -31.50 0.21 -3.38
CA VAL A 496 -32.68 1.09 -3.57
C VAL A 496 -33.72 0.43 -4.44
N GLY A 497 -33.33 -0.37 -5.44
CA GLY A 497 -34.22 -1.14 -6.35
C GLY A 497 -34.63 -2.45 -5.74
#